data_f8bd2f580bc9f5281843064318f624ab
#
_entry.id   f8bd2f580bc9f5281843064318f624ab
#
_cell.length_a   1.000
_cell.length_b   1.000
_cell.length_c   1.000
_cell.angle_alpha   90.00
_cell.angle_beta   90.00
_cell.angle_gamma   90.00
#
_symmetry.space_group_name_H-M   'P 1'
#
loop_
_entity.id
_entity.type
_entity.pdbx_description
1 polymer ?
#
loop_
_entity_poly.entity_id
_entity_poly.type
_entity_poly.pdbx_seq_one_letter_code
_entity_poly.pdbx_strand_id
1 'polypeptide(L)'
;MIKGIGASSGIAIAKAYKLVMPDLTVTQNTVEDVAAEIKKFEDCMAETAKQLEAIKEAASKNLSAEEAAVFDAHALVLQDPELKTQVLDKINNEKLCAEAALDAVANSFIAMFEMMDDDYFRERAADIKDVSRRLLANLLGKPLPNPALIDEEVVIIADDLTPSDTAQLNKNLVRGFATNIGGRTSHSAIMARSLEIPAVVACKTITEEVKDGDLIVLDGIEGTVMINPDETTVKEYETKRAEFIAYKEELKKLVNEKTITTDGHQVELVANIGSAKDLAGVKENGGEGVGLFRTEFLYMESAELPTEEQQFEVYKEVLEGMEGKPVVVRTLDIGGDKEIEAIDLPKEMNPFLGVRAIRLCFQREDIFRTQLRALLRASVYGDLRIMFPMIATLQEFRKAKGILMEEKEKLVAEGVKVSDTLQVGIMIEIPAAAVLAHKFAKEVDFFSVGTNDLVQYTFAADRMSSGVSYQPFNPSILNLLKHVIDSAHAEGKWAGMCGEMAGEAIAAPLLLGLGLDEFSMSATSILAQRKLIKSVSKADMEALVEKALDCATSEEVVELVKSTVKM
;
A
#
# COMPACT_ATOMS: atom_id res chain seq x y z
N MET A 1 26.07 -1.02 15.55
CA MET A 1 24.67 -1.35 15.18
C MET A 1 23.96 -0.07 14.81
N ILE A 2 23.47 0.02 13.59
CA ILE A 2 22.72 1.15 13.08
C ILE A 2 21.23 0.79 13.12
N LYS A 3 20.39 1.74 13.47
CA LYS A 3 18.94 1.57 13.50
C LYS A 3 18.31 2.43 12.41
N GLY A 4 17.49 1.81 11.58
CA GLY A 4 16.69 2.42 10.55
C GLY A 4 15.22 1.97 10.65
N ILE A 5 14.54 1.98 9.51
CA ILE A 5 13.16 1.50 9.35
C ILE A 5 13.20 0.19 8.57
N GLY A 6 12.65 -0.88 9.13
CA GLY A 6 12.43 -2.12 8.39
C GLY A 6 11.46 -1.87 7.24
N ALA A 7 11.96 -2.01 6.01
CA ALA A 7 11.22 -1.72 4.78
C ALA A 7 10.71 -2.99 4.09
N SER A 8 11.48 -4.07 4.19
CA SER A 8 11.10 -5.40 3.71
C SER A 8 11.65 -6.46 4.67
N SER A 9 10.78 -7.36 5.10
CA SER A 9 11.09 -8.36 6.12
C SER A 9 12.06 -9.43 5.64
N GLY A 10 12.95 -9.85 6.51
CA GLY A 10 13.92 -10.91 6.29
C GLY A 10 15.27 -10.57 6.88
N ILE A 11 16.17 -11.53 6.84
CA ILE A 11 17.54 -11.38 7.37
C ILE A 11 18.55 -11.65 6.26
N ALA A 12 19.44 -10.70 6.04
CA ALA A 12 20.54 -10.83 5.11
C ALA A 12 21.88 -10.85 5.82
N ILE A 13 22.76 -11.75 5.41
CA ILE A 13 24.14 -11.88 5.91
C ILE A 13 25.04 -12.03 4.69
N ALA A 14 25.77 -10.97 4.34
CA ALA A 14 26.71 -10.97 3.22
C ALA A 14 27.66 -9.78 3.35
N LYS A 15 28.63 -9.70 2.43
CA LYS A 15 29.55 -8.55 2.35
C LYS A 15 28.82 -7.30 1.85
N ALA A 16 29.23 -6.16 2.35
CA ALA A 16 28.79 -4.87 1.84
C ALA A 16 29.28 -4.62 0.41
N TYR A 17 28.39 -4.23 -0.46
CA TYR A 17 28.69 -3.62 -1.75
C TYR A 17 28.23 -2.16 -1.70
N LYS A 18 29.18 -1.25 -1.69
CA LYS A 18 28.89 0.19 -1.61
C LYS A 18 28.55 0.74 -2.99
N LEU A 19 27.32 1.12 -3.20
CA LEU A 19 26.90 1.78 -4.43
C LEU A 19 27.30 3.26 -4.37
N VAL A 20 28.55 3.55 -4.76
CA VAL A 20 29.09 4.91 -4.73
C VAL A 20 28.70 5.64 -6.01
N MET A 21 27.88 6.67 -5.88
CA MET A 21 27.56 7.55 -6.99
C MET A 21 28.76 8.44 -7.31
N PRO A 22 29.09 8.62 -8.60
CA PRO A 22 30.15 9.55 -8.98
C PRO A 22 29.75 10.98 -8.61
N ASP A 23 30.72 11.81 -8.31
CA ASP A 23 30.48 13.24 -8.14
C ASP A 23 30.08 13.87 -9.49
N LEU A 24 28.80 14.25 -9.60
CA LEU A 24 28.21 14.89 -10.77
C LEU A 24 28.14 16.41 -10.63
N THR A 25 28.93 16.98 -9.74
CA THR A 25 28.99 18.44 -9.59
C THR A 25 29.33 19.11 -10.92
N VAL A 26 28.51 20.04 -11.32
CA VAL A 26 28.63 20.78 -12.57
C VAL A 26 29.27 22.13 -12.32
N THR A 27 30.29 22.46 -13.11
CA THR A 27 30.86 23.82 -13.18
C THR A 27 30.17 24.59 -14.30
N GLN A 28 29.67 25.79 -14.00
CA GLN A 28 29.08 26.66 -15.01
C GLN A 28 30.19 27.24 -15.91
N ASN A 29 30.49 26.54 -16.99
CA ASN A 29 31.45 26.97 -17.99
C ASN A 29 30.72 27.49 -19.23
N THR A 30 31.26 28.58 -19.82
CA THR A 30 30.81 29.05 -21.14
C THR A 30 31.66 28.39 -22.22
N VAL A 31 31.04 28.12 -23.37
CA VAL A 31 31.67 27.44 -24.52
C VAL A 31 31.74 28.39 -25.73
N GLU A 32 32.81 28.23 -26.53
CA GLU A 32 32.97 29.00 -27.75
C GLU A 32 32.34 28.26 -28.96
N ASP A 33 32.44 26.93 -29.00
CA ASP A 33 31.87 26.09 -30.07
C ASP A 33 30.53 25.52 -29.65
N VAL A 34 29.45 26.32 -29.85
CA VAL A 34 28.07 25.95 -29.56
C VAL A 34 27.61 24.72 -30.37
N ALA A 35 28.08 24.57 -31.61
CA ALA A 35 27.68 23.45 -32.46
C ALA A 35 28.22 22.12 -31.96
N ALA A 36 29.45 22.09 -31.50
CA ALA A 36 30.06 20.92 -30.89
C ALA A 36 29.35 20.52 -29.59
N GLU A 37 28.93 21.51 -28.80
CA GLU A 37 28.23 21.26 -27.54
C GLU A 37 26.81 20.73 -27.73
N ILE A 38 26.09 21.25 -28.72
CA ILE A 38 24.78 20.72 -29.11
C ILE A 38 24.90 19.27 -29.56
N LYS A 39 25.89 18.97 -30.39
CA LYS A 39 26.12 17.60 -30.85
C LYS A 39 26.45 16.65 -29.69
N LYS A 40 27.28 17.07 -28.74
CA LYS A 40 27.62 16.32 -27.52
C LYS A 40 26.35 16.00 -26.73
N PHE A 41 25.46 16.98 -26.55
CA PHE A 41 24.19 16.80 -25.88
C PHE A 41 23.30 15.77 -26.58
N GLU A 42 23.15 15.88 -27.91
CA GLU A 42 22.32 14.95 -28.70
C GLU A 42 22.91 13.52 -28.72
N ASP A 43 24.23 13.38 -28.83
CA ASP A 43 24.91 12.08 -28.77
C ASP A 43 24.69 11.41 -27.38
N CYS A 44 24.80 12.18 -26.30
CA CYS A 44 24.56 11.68 -24.94
C CYS A 44 23.06 11.37 -24.68
N MET A 45 22.12 12.11 -25.24
CA MET A 45 20.70 11.76 -25.22
C MET A 45 20.44 10.40 -25.87
N ALA A 46 21.02 10.17 -27.05
CA ALA A 46 20.87 8.90 -27.76
C ALA A 46 21.48 7.71 -26.97
N GLU A 47 22.62 7.93 -26.29
CA GLU A 47 23.23 6.92 -25.44
C GLU A 47 22.38 6.64 -24.17
N THR A 48 21.84 7.70 -23.56
CA THR A 48 20.94 7.58 -22.41
C THR A 48 19.67 6.80 -22.78
N ALA A 49 19.10 7.04 -23.97
CA ALA A 49 17.94 6.31 -24.46
C ALA A 49 18.21 4.79 -24.57
N LYS A 50 19.39 4.41 -25.09
CA LYS A 50 19.79 2.99 -25.15
C LYS A 50 19.95 2.37 -23.77
N GLN A 51 20.52 3.11 -22.82
CA GLN A 51 20.67 2.63 -21.45
C GLN A 51 19.30 2.43 -20.77
N LEU A 52 18.36 3.34 -20.94
CA LEU A 52 17.00 3.22 -20.40
C LEU A 52 16.26 2.04 -21.01
N GLU A 53 16.39 1.79 -22.32
CA GLU A 53 15.77 0.62 -22.95
C GLU A 53 16.35 -0.70 -22.41
N ALA A 54 17.67 -0.78 -22.23
CA ALA A 54 18.31 -1.96 -21.62
C ALA A 54 17.84 -2.20 -20.18
N ILE A 55 17.64 -1.13 -19.40
CA ILE A 55 17.11 -1.21 -18.04
C ILE A 55 15.65 -1.69 -18.07
N LYS A 56 14.84 -1.17 -18.98
CA LYS A 56 13.44 -1.60 -19.18
C LYS A 56 13.36 -3.09 -19.52
N GLU A 57 14.21 -3.58 -20.42
CA GLU A 57 14.29 -5.01 -20.75
C GLU A 57 14.67 -5.87 -19.53
N ALA A 58 15.59 -5.40 -18.71
CA ALA A 58 15.98 -6.08 -17.47
C ALA A 58 14.84 -6.06 -16.44
N ALA A 59 14.17 -4.91 -16.28
CA ALA A 59 13.02 -4.73 -15.41
C ALA A 59 11.87 -5.67 -15.79
N SER A 60 11.53 -5.77 -17.06
CA SER A 60 10.45 -6.63 -17.57
C SER A 60 10.65 -8.13 -17.29
N LYS A 61 11.87 -8.55 -16.98
CA LYS A 61 12.20 -9.94 -16.61
C LYS A 61 12.06 -10.21 -15.10
N ASN A 62 12.22 -9.18 -14.28
CA ASN A 62 12.39 -9.31 -12.84
C ASN A 62 11.23 -8.69 -12.05
N LEU A 63 10.45 -7.81 -12.66
CA LEU A 63 9.39 -7.00 -12.05
C LEU A 63 8.03 -7.28 -12.69
N SER A 64 6.97 -6.86 -12.04
CA SER A 64 5.62 -6.85 -12.63
C SER A 64 5.54 -5.86 -13.81
N ALA A 65 4.56 -6.06 -14.68
CA ALA A 65 4.35 -5.15 -15.83
C ALA A 65 4.12 -3.69 -15.40
N GLU A 66 3.53 -3.48 -14.25
CA GLU A 66 3.25 -2.16 -13.67
C GLU A 66 4.52 -1.47 -13.17
N GLU A 67 5.35 -2.19 -12.44
CA GLU A 67 6.65 -1.68 -11.98
C GLU A 67 7.60 -1.40 -13.16
N ALA A 68 7.52 -2.19 -14.21
CA ALA A 68 8.28 -1.96 -15.44
C ALA A 68 7.77 -0.75 -16.24
N ALA A 69 6.50 -0.34 -16.07
CA ALA A 69 5.92 0.82 -16.75
C ALA A 69 6.56 2.16 -16.34
N VAL A 70 7.21 2.24 -15.17
CA VAL A 70 8.00 3.42 -14.75
C VAL A 70 9.06 3.77 -15.79
N PHE A 71 9.62 2.78 -16.48
CA PHE A 71 10.65 3.02 -17.52
C PHE A 71 10.07 3.58 -18.83
N ASP A 72 8.78 3.40 -19.08
CA ASP A 72 8.09 4.12 -20.17
C ASP A 72 7.98 5.61 -19.84
N ALA A 73 7.70 5.96 -18.59
CA ALA A 73 7.72 7.34 -18.11
C ALA A 73 9.13 7.96 -18.23
N HIS A 74 10.18 7.23 -17.86
CA HIS A 74 11.57 7.70 -18.03
C HIS A 74 11.90 7.98 -19.51
N ALA A 75 11.46 7.12 -20.42
CA ALA A 75 11.65 7.35 -21.86
C ALA A 75 10.90 8.60 -22.34
N LEU A 76 9.69 8.86 -21.83
CA LEU A 76 8.92 10.07 -22.12
C LEU A 76 9.61 11.32 -21.59
N VAL A 77 10.14 11.30 -20.38
CA VAL A 77 10.91 12.41 -19.79
C VAL A 77 12.12 12.75 -20.66
N LEU A 78 12.88 11.73 -21.10
CA LEU A 78 14.05 11.96 -21.97
C LEU A 78 13.66 12.55 -23.32
N GLN A 79 12.48 12.20 -23.85
CA GLN A 79 11.97 12.66 -25.14
C GLN A 79 11.17 13.94 -25.05
N ASP A 80 10.99 14.51 -23.85
CA ASP A 80 10.20 15.73 -23.65
C ASP A 80 10.74 16.88 -24.51
N PRO A 81 9.92 17.42 -25.45
CA PRO A 81 10.34 18.50 -26.32
C PRO A 81 10.70 19.78 -25.56
N GLU A 82 10.02 20.05 -24.45
CA GLU A 82 10.23 21.26 -23.67
C GLU A 82 11.58 21.20 -22.93
N LEU A 83 11.89 20.06 -22.29
CA LEU A 83 13.21 19.83 -21.68
C LEU A 83 14.32 20.03 -22.71
N LYS A 84 14.21 19.39 -23.87
CA LYS A 84 15.21 19.48 -24.94
C LYS A 84 15.34 20.92 -25.44
N THR A 85 14.25 21.61 -25.69
CA THR A 85 14.25 22.99 -26.21
C THR A 85 14.92 23.94 -25.22
N GLN A 86 14.55 23.89 -23.95
CA GLN A 86 15.13 24.77 -22.93
C GLN A 86 16.63 24.53 -22.72
N VAL A 87 17.10 23.27 -22.78
CA VAL A 87 18.54 22.96 -22.73
C VAL A 87 19.26 23.55 -23.95
N LEU A 88 18.74 23.35 -25.16
CA LEU A 88 19.31 23.88 -26.38
C LEU A 88 19.32 25.43 -26.40
N ASP A 89 18.28 26.06 -25.87
CA ASP A 89 18.20 27.52 -25.74
C ASP A 89 19.30 28.06 -24.82
N LYS A 90 19.57 27.39 -23.70
CA LYS A 90 20.66 27.78 -22.79
C LYS A 90 22.04 27.61 -23.44
N ILE A 91 22.26 26.53 -24.20
CA ILE A 91 23.49 26.33 -24.95
C ILE A 91 23.65 27.42 -26.03
N ASN A 92 22.59 27.71 -26.80
CA ASN A 92 22.64 28.68 -27.89
C ASN A 92 22.78 30.12 -27.41
N ASN A 93 21.94 30.53 -26.45
CA ASN A 93 21.78 31.93 -26.09
C ASN A 93 22.69 32.34 -24.93
N GLU A 94 22.89 31.45 -23.94
CA GLU A 94 23.74 31.71 -22.77
C GLU A 94 25.16 31.14 -22.95
N LYS A 95 25.41 30.37 -24.01
CA LYS A 95 26.69 29.70 -24.30
C LYS A 95 27.17 28.82 -23.17
N LEU A 96 26.26 28.21 -22.42
CA LEU A 96 26.61 27.26 -21.37
C LEU A 96 27.05 25.92 -21.97
N CYS A 97 27.96 25.21 -21.27
CA CYS A 97 28.23 23.83 -21.60
C CYS A 97 26.98 22.96 -21.40
N ALA A 98 26.86 21.84 -22.08
CA ALA A 98 25.67 20.99 -22.05
C ALA A 98 25.33 20.50 -20.65
N GLU A 99 26.34 20.20 -19.83
CA GLU A 99 26.17 19.79 -18.42
C GLU A 99 25.48 20.87 -17.60
N ALA A 100 25.96 22.13 -17.73
CA ALA A 100 25.41 23.25 -16.98
C ALA A 100 24.01 23.64 -17.46
N ALA A 101 23.78 23.55 -18.78
CA ALA A 101 22.47 23.81 -19.35
C ALA A 101 21.44 22.76 -18.89
N LEU A 102 21.81 21.47 -18.92
CA LEU A 102 20.97 20.38 -18.44
C LEU A 102 20.68 20.50 -16.94
N ASP A 103 21.70 20.71 -16.13
CA ASP A 103 21.56 20.81 -14.68
C ASP A 103 20.61 21.96 -14.29
N ALA A 104 20.79 23.13 -14.90
CA ALA A 104 19.94 24.28 -14.65
C ALA A 104 18.47 24.04 -15.04
N VAL A 105 18.21 23.40 -16.19
CA VAL A 105 16.85 23.10 -16.66
C VAL A 105 16.22 22.00 -15.81
N ALA A 106 16.92 20.90 -15.57
CA ALA A 106 16.41 19.79 -14.78
C ALA A 106 16.05 20.23 -13.35
N ASN A 107 16.95 20.99 -12.68
CA ASN A 107 16.66 21.52 -11.34
C ASN A 107 15.45 22.46 -11.32
N SER A 108 15.21 23.22 -12.40
CA SER A 108 14.03 24.07 -12.51
C SER A 108 12.74 23.24 -12.61
N PHE A 109 12.73 22.18 -13.41
CA PHE A 109 11.57 21.26 -13.51
C PHE A 109 11.34 20.51 -12.20
N ILE A 110 12.41 19.97 -11.59
CA ILE A 110 12.32 19.26 -10.30
C ILE A 110 11.70 20.18 -9.25
N ALA A 111 12.24 21.40 -9.09
CA ALA A 111 11.73 22.34 -8.12
C ALA A 111 10.26 22.72 -8.39
N MET A 112 9.87 22.88 -9.65
CA MET A 112 8.48 23.16 -10.02
C MET A 112 7.54 22.02 -9.60
N PHE A 113 7.89 20.78 -9.88
CA PHE A 113 7.07 19.61 -9.52
C PHE A 113 7.09 19.33 -8.01
N GLU A 114 8.21 19.53 -7.32
CA GLU A 114 8.29 19.37 -5.86
C GLU A 114 7.48 20.45 -5.10
N MET A 115 7.23 21.61 -5.70
CA MET A 115 6.37 22.66 -5.13
C MET A 115 4.88 22.37 -5.31
N MET A 116 4.50 21.43 -6.15
CA MET A 116 3.12 20.98 -6.31
C MET A 116 2.74 20.07 -5.15
N ASP A 117 1.60 20.33 -4.53
CA ASP A 117 1.13 19.59 -3.34
C ASP A 117 0.33 18.33 -3.77
N ASP A 118 0.95 17.50 -4.61
CA ASP A 118 0.38 16.30 -5.19
C ASP A 118 1.46 15.21 -5.31
N ASP A 119 1.16 14.01 -4.85
CA ASP A 119 2.10 12.87 -4.88
C ASP A 119 2.48 12.44 -6.30
N TYR A 120 1.57 12.54 -7.27
CA TYR A 120 1.84 12.26 -8.68
C TYR A 120 2.95 13.17 -9.23
N PHE A 121 2.90 14.47 -8.94
CA PHE A 121 3.94 15.40 -9.38
C PHE A 121 5.26 15.20 -8.64
N ARG A 122 5.21 14.80 -7.37
CA ARG A 122 6.42 14.41 -6.62
C ARG A 122 7.10 13.18 -7.21
N GLU A 123 6.33 12.18 -7.65
CA GLU A 123 6.85 11.02 -8.38
C GLU A 123 7.48 11.44 -9.72
N ARG A 124 6.85 12.36 -10.45
CA ARG A 124 7.41 12.91 -11.69
C ARG A 124 8.71 13.68 -11.46
N ALA A 125 8.85 14.40 -10.33
CA ALA A 125 10.11 15.02 -9.96
C ALA A 125 11.23 13.97 -9.77
N ALA A 126 10.91 12.82 -9.16
CA ALA A 126 11.85 11.73 -8.99
C ALA A 126 12.27 11.11 -10.35
N ASP A 127 11.33 10.92 -11.29
CA ASP A 127 11.61 10.44 -12.65
C ASP A 127 12.55 11.39 -13.39
N ILE A 128 12.27 12.70 -13.36
CA ILE A 128 13.11 13.72 -13.98
C ILE A 128 14.52 13.70 -13.38
N LYS A 129 14.62 13.56 -12.06
CA LYS A 129 15.89 13.48 -11.34
C LYS A 129 16.72 12.27 -11.75
N ASP A 130 16.10 11.08 -11.89
CA ASP A 130 16.81 9.85 -12.30
C ASP A 130 17.28 9.95 -13.75
N VAL A 131 16.42 10.35 -14.68
CA VAL A 131 16.76 10.50 -16.11
C VAL A 131 17.82 11.57 -16.32
N SER A 132 17.66 12.75 -15.69
CA SER A 132 18.62 13.86 -15.81
C SER A 132 19.99 13.51 -15.22
N ARG A 133 20.02 12.79 -14.08
CA ARG A 133 21.25 12.29 -13.47
C ARG A 133 22.01 11.35 -14.41
N ARG A 134 21.31 10.45 -15.12
CA ARG A 134 21.90 9.53 -16.08
C ARG A 134 22.46 10.26 -17.30
N LEU A 135 21.71 11.20 -17.84
CA LEU A 135 22.16 12.03 -18.96
C LEU A 135 23.35 12.90 -18.56
N LEU A 136 23.33 13.47 -17.34
CA LEU A 136 24.44 14.26 -16.82
C LEU A 136 25.72 13.43 -16.63
N ALA A 137 25.57 12.20 -16.15
CA ALA A 137 26.69 11.26 -16.02
C ALA A 137 27.34 10.95 -17.38
N ASN A 138 26.53 10.74 -18.41
CA ASN A 138 27.02 10.56 -19.79
C ASN A 138 27.74 11.81 -20.31
N LEU A 139 27.18 13.00 -20.08
CA LEU A 139 27.79 14.28 -20.48
C LEU A 139 29.14 14.53 -19.80
N LEU A 140 29.26 14.17 -18.52
CA LEU A 140 30.49 14.29 -17.74
C LEU A 140 31.49 13.15 -18.01
N GLY A 141 31.08 12.12 -18.76
CA GLY A 141 31.91 10.93 -18.99
C GLY A 141 32.19 10.11 -17.71
N LYS A 142 31.29 10.21 -16.72
CA LYS A 142 31.36 9.51 -15.43
C LYS A 142 30.33 8.40 -15.40
N PRO A 143 30.69 7.12 -15.60
CA PRO A 143 29.72 6.03 -15.62
C PRO A 143 29.04 5.90 -14.26
N LEU A 144 27.71 5.73 -14.28
CA LEU A 144 26.97 5.35 -13.08
C LEU A 144 27.30 3.90 -12.70
N PRO A 145 27.30 3.57 -11.40
CA PRO A 145 27.43 2.19 -10.96
C PRO A 145 26.32 1.34 -11.58
N ASN A 146 26.67 0.11 -11.94
CA ASN A 146 25.73 -0.82 -12.56
C ASN A 146 25.52 -2.03 -11.64
N PRO A 147 24.41 -2.10 -10.90
CA PRO A 147 24.10 -3.23 -10.02
C PRO A 147 23.99 -4.58 -10.75
N ALA A 148 23.80 -4.58 -12.07
CA ALA A 148 23.78 -5.81 -12.86
C ALA A 148 25.15 -6.50 -12.98
N LEU A 149 26.24 -5.80 -12.65
CA LEU A 149 27.61 -6.34 -12.66
C LEU A 149 28.03 -7.00 -11.35
N ILE A 150 27.16 -7.03 -10.35
CA ILE A 150 27.40 -7.74 -9.09
C ILE A 150 27.45 -9.24 -9.39
N ASP A 151 28.57 -9.89 -9.05
CA ASP A 151 28.88 -11.29 -9.35
C ASP A 151 29.05 -12.17 -8.08
N GLU A 152 28.99 -11.59 -6.89
CA GLU A 152 28.97 -12.30 -5.60
C GLU A 152 27.74 -11.93 -4.74
N GLU A 153 27.51 -12.70 -3.68
CA GLU A 153 26.43 -12.41 -2.72
C GLU A 153 26.77 -11.17 -1.87
N VAL A 154 25.91 -10.15 -1.92
CA VAL A 154 26.15 -8.87 -1.25
C VAL A 154 24.91 -8.30 -0.55
N VAL A 155 25.16 -7.41 0.41
CA VAL A 155 24.22 -6.41 0.91
C VAL A 155 24.61 -5.07 0.31
N ILE A 156 23.69 -4.45 -0.44
CA ILE A 156 23.92 -3.13 -1.04
C ILE A 156 23.81 -2.06 0.04
N ILE A 157 24.78 -1.15 0.04
CA ILE A 157 24.80 0.05 0.88
C ILE A 157 24.79 1.27 -0.02
N ALA A 158 23.77 2.10 0.11
CA ALA A 158 23.57 3.28 -0.74
C ALA A 158 23.03 4.47 0.05
N ASP A 159 23.10 5.66 -0.51
CA ASP A 159 22.40 6.82 0.02
C ASP A 159 20.90 6.68 -0.21
N ASP A 160 20.54 6.36 -1.44
CA ASP A 160 19.19 5.95 -1.87
C ASP A 160 19.32 4.98 -3.05
N LEU A 161 18.22 4.27 -3.37
CA LEU A 161 18.12 3.43 -4.55
C LEU A 161 16.98 3.95 -5.43
N THR A 162 17.35 4.32 -6.66
CA THR A 162 16.37 4.76 -7.66
C THR A 162 15.63 3.58 -8.30
N PRO A 163 14.52 3.83 -9.00
CA PRO A 163 13.86 2.82 -9.81
C PRO A 163 14.83 2.08 -10.75
N SER A 164 15.68 2.83 -11.43
CA SER A 164 16.68 2.27 -12.35
C SER A 164 17.73 1.39 -11.65
N ASP A 165 18.10 1.73 -10.42
CA ASP A 165 19.07 0.92 -9.64
C ASP A 165 18.41 -0.39 -9.21
N THR A 166 17.18 -0.32 -8.66
CA THR A 166 16.45 -1.49 -8.14
C THR A 166 16.04 -2.48 -9.22
N ALA A 167 15.66 -1.98 -10.41
CA ALA A 167 15.28 -2.83 -11.53
C ALA A 167 16.44 -3.72 -12.07
N GLN A 168 17.67 -3.32 -11.84
CA GLN A 168 18.87 -4.04 -12.27
C GLN A 168 19.38 -5.04 -11.23
N LEU A 169 18.75 -5.14 -10.04
CA LEU A 169 19.19 -6.03 -8.97
C LEU A 169 19.00 -7.50 -9.35
N ASN A 170 20.06 -8.28 -9.21
CA ASN A 170 19.97 -9.73 -9.32
C ASN A 170 19.57 -10.33 -7.97
N LYS A 171 18.31 -10.78 -7.84
CA LYS A 171 17.76 -11.40 -6.61
C LYS A 171 18.60 -12.57 -6.06
N ASN A 172 19.34 -13.25 -6.91
CA ASN A 172 20.16 -14.39 -6.49
C ASN A 172 21.47 -13.97 -5.83
N LEU A 173 21.91 -12.74 -6.04
CA LEU A 173 23.18 -12.21 -5.54
C LEU A 173 22.96 -11.08 -4.53
N VAL A 174 21.97 -10.22 -4.74
CA VAL A 174 21.64 -9.17 -3.77
C VAL A 174 20.79 -9.76 -2.65
N ARG A 175 21.40 -9.99 -1.51
CA ARG A 175 20.75 -10.59 -0.33
C ARG A 175 19.97 -9.60 0.52
N GLY A 176 20.25 -8.31 0.38
CA GLY A 176 19.56 -7.23 1.08
C GLY A 176 20.12 -5.88 0.69
N PHE A 177 19.49 -4.80 1.14
CA PHE A 177 20.06 -3.46 1.02
C PHE A 177 19.72 -2.56 2.21
N ALA A 178 20.60 -1.57 2.44
CA ALA A 178 20.35 -0.53 3.42
C ALA A 178 20.65 0.85 2.83
N THR A 179 19.79 1.83 3.14
CA THR A 179 19.90 3.20 2.62
C THR A 179 19.91 4.25 3.73
N ASN A 180 20.61 5.38 3.49
CA ASN A 180 20.62 6.52 4.41
C ASN A 180 19.25 7.18 4.51
N ILE A 181 18.59 7.37 3.39
CA ILE A 181 17.28 8.01 3.29
C ILE A 181 16.19 7.00 2.93
N GLY A 182 14.94 7.45 2.87
CA GLY A 182 13.77 6.64 2.53
C GLY A 182 12.82 6.47 3.70
N GLY A 183 11.67 5.87 3.41
CA GLY A 183 10.62 5.55 4.37
C GLY A 183 9.88 4.29 3.96
N ARG A 184 8.87 3.86 4.72
CA ARG A 184 8.08 2.65 4.40
C ARG A 184 7.34 2.73 3.05
N THR A 185 7.05 3.93 2.60
CA THR A 185 6.37 4.22 1.33
C THR A 185 7.32 4.70 0.23
N SER A 186 8.62 4.78 0.50
CA SER A 186 9.61 5.15 -0.54
C SER A 186 9.64 4.10 -1.66
N HIS A 187 10.02 4.53 -2.84
CA HIS A 187 10.14 3.65 -4.02
C HIS A 187 11.03 2.44 -3.73
N SER A 188 12.20 2.66 -3.13
CA SER A 188 13.12 1.58 -2.72
C SER A 188 12.47 0.58 -1.75
N ALA A 189 11.63 1.04 -0.81
CA ALA A 189 10.91 0.17 0.11
C ALA A 189 9.82 -0.67 -0.58
N ILE A 190 9.09 -0.06 -1.52
CA ILE A 190 8.07 -0.76 -2.33
C ILE A 190 8.75 -1.85 -3.16
N MET A 191 9.81 -1.49 -3.86
CA MET A 191 10.58 -2.42 -4.70
C MET A 191 11.21 -3.57 -3.88
N ALA A 192 11.73 -3.28 -2.67
CA ALA A 192 12.25 -4.31 -1.79
C ALA A 192 11.21 -5.38 -1.46
N ARG A 193 9.98 -4.96 -1.17
CA ARG A 193 8.87 -5.89 -0.88
C ARG A 193 8.47 -6.70 -2.10
N SER A 194 8.39 -6.06 -3.28
CA SER A 194 8.05 -6.74 -4.54
C SER A 194 9.12 -7.76 -4.93
N LEU A 195 10.38 -7.42 -4.75
CA LEU A 195 11.51 -8.31 -5.01
C LEU A 195 11.73 -9.35 -3.89
N GLU A 196 11.02 -9.27 -2.78
CA GLU A 196 11.22 -10.06 -1.56
C GLU A 196 12.67 -9.99 -1.02
N ILE A 197 13.33 -8.85 -1.16
CA ILE A 197 14.70 -8.61 -0.69
C ILE A 197 14.63 -7.92 0.67
N PRO A 198 15.27 -8.44 1.75
CA PRO A 198 15.36 -7.76 3.04
C PRO A 198 15.93 -6.35 2.92
N ALA A 199 15.26 -5.35 3.53
CA ALA A 199 15.68 -3.97 3.41
C ALA A 199 15.49 -3.15 4.67
N VAL A 200 16.47 -2.27 4.95
CA VAL A 200 16.40 -1.27 6.02
C VAL A 200 16.68 0.10 5.41
N VAL A 201 15.76 1.03 5.58
CA VAL A 201 15.87 2.40 5.06
C VAL A 201 15.97 3.41 6.20
N ALA A 202 16.25 4.69 5.88
CA ALA A 202 16.42 5.75 6.87
C ALA A 202 17.54 5.50 7.91
N CYS A 203 18.61 4.84 7.50
CA CYS A 203 19.77 4.57 8.35
C CYS A 203 20.66 5.81 8.60
N LYS A 204 20.43 6.92 7.91
CA LYS A 204 21.07 8.24 8.03
C LYS A 204 22.55 8.28 7.65
N THR A 205 23.38 7.44 8.25
CA THR A 205 24.86 7.50 8.15
C THR A 205 25.50 6.20 7.67
N ILE A 206 24.71 5.26 7.15
CA ILE A 206 25.23 3.91 6.83
C ILE A 206 26.32 3.94 5.77
N THR A 207 26.23 4.85 4.80
CA THR A 207 27.25 4.99 3.75
C THR A 207 28.59 5.55 4.27
N GLU A 208 28.59 6.23 5.41
CA GLU A 208 29.79 6.77 6.05
C GLU A 208 30.46 5.70 6.95
N GLU A 209 29.65 4.89 7.62
CA GLU A 209 30.10 3.91 8.60
C GLU A 209 30.56 2.58 7.98
N VAL A 210 29.97 2.18 6.84
CA VAL A 210 30.27 0.91 6.15
C VAL A 210 31.35 1.12 5.10
N LYS A 211 32.32 0.20 5.06
CA LYS A 211 33.30 0.09 3.98
C LYS A 211 32.92 -1.05 3.04
N ASP A 212 33.32 -0.92 1.80
CA ASP A 212 33.14 -1.98 0.81
C ASP A 212 33.84 -3.28 1.28
N GLY A 213 33.11 -4.40 1.22
CA GLY A 213 33.60 -5.70 1.71
C GLY A 213 33.40 -5.97 3.21
N ASP A 214 32.91 -5.01 4.02
CA ASP A 214 32.55 -5.27 5.42
C ASP A 214 31.46 -6.34 5.51
N LEU A 215 31.54 -7.23 6.50
CA LEU A 215 30.47 -8.19 6.77
C LEU A 215 29.25 -7.47 7.36
N ILE A 216 28.11 -7.62 6.72
CA ILE A 216 26.85 -7.01 7.16
C ILE A 216 25.87 -8.09 7.60
N VAL A 217 25.26 -7.88 8.76
CA VAL A 217 24.02 -8.53 9.17
C VAL A 217 22.92 -7.48 9.14
N LEU A 218 21.94 -7.67 8.26
CA LEU A 218 20.79 -6.79 8.08
C LEU A 218 19.52 -7.52 8.52
N ASP A 219 18.79 -6.91 9.44
CA ASP A 219 17.49 -7.39 9.92
C ASP A 219 16.39 -6.42 9.46
N GLY A 220 15.69 -6.79 8.39
CA GLY A 220 14.59 -6.01 7.84
C GLY A 220 13.30 -6.10 8.66
N ILE A 221 13.22 -7.00 9.64
CA ILE A 221 12.09 -7.13 10.57
C ILE A 221 12.24 -6.08 11.67
N GLU A 222 13.40 -6.08 12.34
CA GLU A 222 13.71 -5.16 13.45
C GLU A 222 14.21 -3.79 12.98
N GLY A 223 14.54 -3.64 11.69
CA GLY A 223 15.08 -2.40 11.12
C GLY A 223 16.50 -2.09 11.60
N THR A 224 17.35 -3.11 11.72
CA THR A 224 18.72 -2.95 12.23
C THR A 224 19.77 -3.46 11.26
N VAL A 225 20.92 -2.79 11.28
CA VAL A 225 22.10 -3.19 10.49
C VAL A 225 23.31 -3.25 11.40
N MET A 226 24.03 -4.37 11.37
CA MET A 226 25.27 -4.58 12.11
C MET A 226 26.44 -4.69 11.14
N ILE A 227 27.52 -3.99 11.47
CA ILE A 227 28.75 -3.92 10.69
C ILE A 227 29.81 -4.74 11.40
N ASN A 228 30.42 -5.68 10.70
CA ASN A 228 31.47 -6.57 11.21
C ASN A 228 31.11 -7.17 12.58
N PRO A 229 29.91 -7.80 12.74
CA PRO A 229 29.55 -8.44 13.99
C PRO A 229 30.50 -9.61 14.32
N ASP A 230 30.57 -9.96 15.60
CA ASP A 230 31.35 -11.13 16.01
C ASP A 230 30.71 -12.45 15.54
N GLU A 231 31.48 -13.53 15.59
CA GLU A 231 31.03 -14.85 15.13
C GLU A 231 29.79 -15.37 15.89
N THR A 232 29.62 -14.97 17.14
CA THR A 232 28.48 -15.38 17.96
C THR A 232 27.20 -14.72 17.45
N THR A 233 27.28 -13.43 17.17
CA THR A 233 26.16 -12.64 16.59
C THR A 233 25.82 -13.16 15.18
N VAL A 234 26.81 -13.46 14.35
CA VAL A 234 26.58 -14.04 13.01
C VAL A 234 25.80 -15.36 13.12
N LYS A 235 26.23 -16.28 13.98
CA LYS A 235 25.53 -17.56 14.19
C LYS A 235 24.12 -17.41 14.72
N GLU A 236 23.89 -16.45 15.62
CA GLU A 236 22.54 -16.12 16.11
C GLU A 236 21.63 -15.69 14.93
N TYR A 237 22.12 -14.80 14.07
CA TYR A 237 21.33 -14.31 12.93
C TYR A 237 21.22 -15.33 11.79
N GLU A 238 22.17 -16.23 11.62
CA GLU A 238 22.02 -17.40 10.73
C GLU A 238 20.88 -18.30 11.20
N THR A 239 20.77 -18.53 12.51
CA THR A 239 19.68 -19.30 13.10
C THR A 239 18.34 -18.59 12.91
N LYS A 240 18.25 -17.29 13.23
CA LYS A 240 17.05 -16.48 13.00
C LYS A 240 16.62 -16.47 11.52
N ARG A 241 17.60 -16.38 10.61
CA ARG A 241 17.31 -16.44 9.16
C ARG A 241 16.74 -17.79 8.76
N ALA A 242 17.33 -18.88 9.23
CA ALA A 242 16.85 -20.24 8.96
C ALA A 242 15.42 -20.44 9.50
N GLU A 243 15.16 -19.97 10.73
CA GLU A 243 13.82 -20.00 11.33
C GLU A 243 12.80 -19.18 10.54
N PHE A 244 13.18 -17.98 10.09
CA PHE A 244 12.32 -17.13 9.27
C PHE A 244 11.97 -17.78 7.92
N ILE A 245 12.97 -18.38 7.24
CA ILE A 245 12.75 -19.09 5.99
C ILE A 245 11.83 -20.31 6.22
N ALA A 246 12.10 -21.11 7.26
CA ALA A 246 11.27 -22.26 7.61
C ALA A 246 9.83 -21.83 7.92
N TYR A 247 9.67 -20.71 8.64
CA TYR A 247 8.35 -20.13 8.92
C TYR A 247 7.61 -19.72 7.63
N LYS A 248 8.27 -19.04 6.71
CA LYS A 248 7.68 -18.68 5.40
C LYS A 248 7.25 -19.94 4.60
N GLU A 249 8.08 -20.97 4.58
CA GLU A 249 7.75 -22.24 3.90
C GLU A 249 6.58 -22.97 4.59
N GLU A 250 6.48 -22.89 5.90
CA GLU A 250 5.35 -23.43 6.64
C GLU A 250 4.05 -22.65 6.30
N LEU A 251 4.13 -21.32 6.22
CA LEU A 251 2.99 -20.49 5.82
C LEU A 251 2.49 -20.84 4.42
N LYS A 252 3.37 -21.05 3.45
CA LYS A 252 2.99 -21.41 2.07
C LYS A 252 2.14 -22.69 2.00
N LYS A 253 2.33 -23.63 2.93
CA LYS A 253 1.51 -24.85 3.00
C LYS A 253 0.05 -24.57 3.35
N LEU A 254 -0.23 -23.44 3.97
CA LEU A 254 -1.57 -23.06 4.41
C LEU A 254 -2.42 -22.36 3.33
N VAL A 255 -1.88 -22.06 2.15
CA VAL A 255 -2.55 -21.27 1.11
C VAL A 255 -3.94 -21.81 0.76
N ASN A 256 -4.09 -23.14 0.65
CA ASN A 256 -5.35 -23.77 0.28
C ASN A 256 -6.14 -24.32 1.48
N GLU A 257 -5.71 -24.02 2.69
CA GLU A 257 -6.39 -24.52 3.88
C GLU A 257 -7.47 -23.56 4.36
N LYS A 258 -8.56 -24.11 4.90
CA LYS A 258 -9.58 -23.34 5.59
C LYS A 258 -9.06 -22.85 6.95
N THR A 259 -9.54 -21.70 7.36
CA THR A 259 -9.19 -21.12 8.65
C THR A 259 -10.12 -21.64 9.74
N ILE A 260 -9.70 -22.71 10.40
CA ILE A 260 -10.48 -23.42 11.43
C ILE A 260 -9.66 -23.51 12.70
N THR A 261 -10.23 -23.08 13.84
CA THR A 261 -9.63 -23.18 15.17
C THR A 261 -9.46 -24.63 15.62
N THR A 262 -8.71 -24.85 16.72
CA THR A 262 -8.50 -26.21 17.27
C THR A 262 -9.77 -26.88 17.76
N ASP A 263 -10.79 -26.11 18.13
CA ASP A 263 -12.12 -26.58 18.54
C ASP A 263 -13.17 -26.59 17.42
N GLY A 264 -12.74 -26.40 16.17
CA GLY A 264 -13.56 -26.58 14.98
C GLY A 264 -14.39 -25.36 14.53
N HIS A 265 -14.18 -24.18 15.08
CA HIS A 265 -14.84 -22.95 14.61
C HIS A 265 -14.14 -22.42 13.36
N GLN A 266 -14.91 -22.16 12.30
CA GLN A 266 -14.39 -21.60 11.05
C GLN A 266 -14.62 -20.09 11.01
N VAL A 267 -13.62 -19.34 10.55
CA VAL A 267 -13.72 -17.92 10.19
C VAL A 267 -13.21 -17.71 8.77
N GLU A 268 -13.54 -16.57 8.16
CA GLU A 268 -13.08 -16.22 6.82
C GLU A 268 -11.94 -15.19 6.89
N LEU A 269 -10.83 -15.48 6.18
CA LEU A 269 -9.73 -14.54 6.00
C LEU A 269 -9.75 -14.02 4.57
N VAL A 270 -10.02 -12.75 4.44
CA VAL A 270 -10.23 -12.06 3.16
C VAL A 270 -9.27 -10.88 3.02
N ALA A 271 -9.14 -10.32 1.83
CA ALA A 271 -8.18 -9.27 1.56
C ALA A 271 -8.83 -7.89 1.41
N ASN A 272 -8.07 -6.85 1.77
CA ASN A 272 -8.31 -5.48 1.34
C ASN A 272 -7.58 -5.26 0.01
N ILE A 273 -8.27 -4.72 -0.99
CA ILE A 273 -7.71 -4.38 -2.30
C ILE A 273 -8.02 -2.95 -2.71
N GLY A 274 -7.18 -2.37 -3.56
CA GLY A 274 -7.38 -1.09 -4.22
C GLY A 274 -7.72 -1.22 -5.71
N SER A 275 -7.32 -2.34 -6.34
CA SER A 275 -7.50 -2.57 -7.77
C SER A 275 -7.60 -4.06 -8.10
N ALA A 276 -7.98 -4.40 -9.35
CA ALA A 276 -7.97 -5.77 -9.85
C ALA A 276 -6.57 -6.41 -9.87
N LYS A 277 -5.52 -5.60 -9.95
CA LYS A 277 -4.12 -6.05 -9.93
C LYS A 277 -3.74 -6.76 -8.62
N ASP A 278 -4.37 -6.39 -7.51
CA ASP A 278 -4.13 -6.97 -6.20
C ASP A 278 -4.60 -8.45 -6.11
N LEU A 279 -5.46 -8.89 -7.03
CA LEU A 279 -6.06 -10.24 -6.99
C LEU A 279 -5.03 -11.36 -7.07
N ALA A 280 -3.92 -11.16 -7.80
CA ALA A 280 -2.84 -12.13 -7.84
C ALA A 280 -2.28 -12.38 -6.44
N GLY A 281 -1.96 -11.31 -5.70
CA GLY A 281 -1.49 -11.38 -4.32
C GLY A 281 -2.51 -12.00 -3.37
N VAL A 282 -3.81 -11.72 -3.56
CA VAL A 282 -4.88 -12.35 -2.77
C VAL A 282 -4.88 -13.86 -2.94
N LYS A 283 -4.80 -14.35 -4.18
CA LYS A 283 -4.78 -15.79 -4.50
C LYS A 283 -3.51 -16.48 -3.98
N GLU A 284 -2.35 -15.87 -4.18
CA GLU A 284 -1.05 -16.37 -3.73
C GLU A 284 -0.97 -16.53 -2.21
N ASN A 285 -1.64 -15.65 -1.47
CA ASN A 285 -1.72 -15.70 -0.02
C ASN A 285 -2.97 -16.44 0.50
N GLY A 286 -3.69 -17.13 -0.36
CA GLY A 286 -4.82 -17.96 0.03
C GLY A 286 -6.02 -17.19 0.57
N GLY A 287 -6.26 -15.97 0.08
CA GLY A 287 -7.43 -15.18 0.46
C GLY A 287 -8.74 -15.89 0.09
N GLU A 288 -9.68 -15.91 1.03
CA GLU A 288 -10.97 -16.58 0.89
C GLU A 288 -12.03 -15.67 0.25
N GLY A 289 -11.68 -14.39 -0.02
CA GLY A 289 -12.52 -13.38 -0.63
C GLY A 289 -11.84 -12.01 -0.62
N VAL A 290 -12.61 -10.99 -0.97
CA VAL A 290 -12.28 -9.57 -0.81
C VAL A 290 -13.25 -8.98 0.20
N GLY A 291 -12.77 -8.59 1.38
CA GLY A 291 -13.59 -8.00 2.44
C GLY A 291 -13.65 -6.47 2.37
N LEU A 292 -12.76 -5.86 1.57
CA LEU A 292 -12.81 -4.45 1.26
C LEU A 292 -12.19 -4.18 -0.11
N PHE A 293 -13.00 -3.82 -1.09
CA PHE A 293 -12.54 -3.16 -2.29
C PHE A 293 -12.73 -1.65 -2.14
N ARG A 294 -11.62 -0.92 -2.11
CA ARG A 294 -11.57 0.54 -1.98
C ARG A 294 -11.75 1.18 -3.34
N THR A 295 -12.95 1.65 -3.64
CA THR A 295 -13.30 2.18 -4.96
C THR A 295 -12.78 3.59 -5.23
N GLU A 296 -12.32 4.31 -4.22
CA GLU A 296 -11.75 5.65 -4.36
C GLU A 296 -10.56 5.71 -5.31
N PHE A 297 -9.76 4.65 -5.42
CA PHE A 297 -8.64 4.60 -6.35
C PHE A 297 -9.06 4.78 -7.80
N LEU A 298 -10.25 4.28 -8.20
CA LEU A 298 -10.80 4.50 -9.55
C LEU A 298 -11.04 5.98 -9.87
N TYR A 299 -11.28 6.78 -8.84
CA TYR A 299 -11.53 8.21 -8.98
C TYR A 299 -10.23 9.03 -8.86
N MET A 300 -9.23 8.52 -8.18
CA MET A 300 -7.93 9.19 -7.98
C MET A 300 -6.99 9.03 -9.18
N GLU A 301 -7.14 7.96 -9.96
CA GLU A 301 -6.30 7.67 -11.13
C GLU A 301 -6.70 8.45 -12.39
N SER A 302 -7.76 9.26 -12.34
CA SER A 302 -8.29 9.97 -13.51
C SER A 302 -8.57 11.44 -13.18
N ALA A 303 -8.22 12.33 -14.11
CA ALA A 303 -8.59 13.75 -14.04
C ALA A 303 -10.11 14.00 -14.20
N GLU A 304 -10.85 13.02 -14.74
CA GLU A 304 -12.31 13.07 -14.91
C GLU A 304 -12.98 11.99 -14.08
N LEU A 305 -14.24 12.22 -13.70
CA LEU A 305 -15.05 11.22 -13.00
C LEU A 305 -15.20 9.95 -13.84
N PRO A 306 -14.97 8.75 -13.27
CA PRO A 306 -15.11 7.51 -14.00
C PRO A 306 -16.57 7.29 -14.43
N THR A 307 -16.77 6.95 -15.69
CA THR A 307 -18.09 6.64 -16.25
C THR A 307 -18.67 5.35 -15.67
N GLU A 308 -19.98 5.13 -15.83
CA GLU A 308 -20.63 3.87 -15.46
C GLU A 308 -19.95 2.66 -16.10
N GLU A 309 -19.56 2.77 -17.40
CA GLU A 309 -18.92 1.67 -18.10
C GLU A 309 -17.52 1.35 -17.58
N GLN A 310 -16.69 2.37 -17.35
CA GLN A 310 -15.35 2.18 -16.78
C GLN A 310 -15.42 1.50 -15.39
N GLN A 311 -16.33 1.95 -14.56
CA GLN A 311 -16.52 1.34 -13.24
C GLN A 311 -17.04 -0.10 -13.35
N PHE A 312 -18.01 -0.34 -14.24
CA PHE A 312 -18.59 -1.67 -14.48
C PHE A 312 -17.51 -2.68 -14.90
N GLU A 313 -16.65 -2.34 -15.86
CA GLU A 313 -15.59 -3.27 -16.30
C GLU A 313 -14.63 -3.63 -15.17
N VAL A 314 -14.24 -2.67 -14.32
CA VAL A 314 -13.35 -2.96 -13.18
C VAL A 314 -14.05 -3.84 -12.13
N TYR A 315 -15.32 -3.56 -11.79
CA TYR A 315 -16.05 -4.38 -10.81
C TYR A 315 -16.27 -5.81 -11.33
N LYS A 316 -16.58 -5.95 -12.62
CA LYS A 316 -16.72 -7.24 -13.29
C LYS A 316 -15.41 -8.02 -13.26
N GLU A 317 -14.28 -7.39 -13.61
CA GLU A 317 -12.95 -8.01 -13.60
C GLU A 317 -12.62 -8.56 -12.21
N VAL A 318 -12.87 -7.80 -11.15
CA VAL A 318 -12.64 -8.24 -9.76
C VAL A 318 -13.54 -9.42 -9.40
N LEU A 319 -14.83 -9.36 -9.74
CA LEU A 319 -15.80 -10.42 -9.43
C LEU A 319 -15.48 -11.73 -10.17
N GLU A 320 -15.19 -11.66 -11.47
CA GLU A 320 -14.76 -12.82 -12.26
C GLU A 320 -13.41 -13.36 -11.75
N GLY A 321 -12.47 -12.46 -11.44
CA GLY A 321 -11.17 -12.82 -10.91
C GLY A 321 -11.22 -13.54 -9.57
N MET A 322 -12.24 -13.31 -8.74
CA MET A 322 -12.43 -14.01 -7.47
C MET A 322 -13.15 -15.36 -7.59
N GLU A 323 -13.60 -15.77 -8.78
CA GLU A 323 -14.07 -17.12 -9.08
C GLU A 323 -15.22 -17.59 -8.16
N GLY A 324 -16.16 -16.68 -7.87
CA GLY A 324 -17.33 -16.94 -7.02
C GLY A 324 -17.10 -16.78 -5.52
N LYS A 325 -15.90 -16.42 -5.08
CA LYS A 325 -15.63 -16.00 -3.70
C LYS A 325 -16.23 -14.62 -3.43
N PRO A 326 -16.61 -14.28 -2.18
CA PRO A 326 -17.25 -13.01 -1.86
C PRO A 326 -16.35 -11.81 -2.14
N VAL A 327 -16.97 -10.73 -2.62
CA VAL A 327 -16.33 -9.44 -2.84
C VAL A 327 -17.20 -8.34 -2.22
N VAL A 328 -16.72 -7.76 -1.13
CA VAL A 328 -17.34 -6.59 -0.49
C VAL A 328 -16.79 -5.33 -1.15
N VAL A 329 -17.64 -4.60 -1.86
CA VAL A 329 -17.29 -3.34 -2.50
C VAL A 329 -17.81 -2.19 -1.66
N ARG A 330 -16.90 -1.34 -1.19
CA ARG A 330 -17.24 -0.10 -0.50
C ARG A 330 -17.59 0.98 -1.53
N THR A 331 -18.74 1.61 -1.40
CA THR A 331 -19.04 2.78 -2.20
C THR A 331 -18.10 3.94 -1.86
N LEU A 332 -18.08 4.95 -2.71
CA LEU A 332 -17.12 6.06 -2.67
C LEU A 332 -16.87 6.60 -1.25
N ASP A 333 -15.60 6.62 -0.84
CA ASP A 333 -15.14 7.22 0.41
C ASP A 333 -14.06 8.28 0.14
N ILE A 334 -14.49 9.43 -0.38
CA ILE A 334 -13.68 10.60 -0.67
C ILE A 334 -14.09 11.73 0.26
N GLY A 335 -13.14 12.62 0.57
CA GLY A 335 -13.20 13.65 1.60
C GLY A 335 -12.31 13.32 2.79
N GLY A 336 -12.16 14.24 3.72
CA GLY A 336 -11.19 14.10 4.80
C GLY A 336 -9.77 14.41 4.31
N ASP A 337 -8.96 13.38 4.21
CA ASP A 337 -7.57 13.41 3.70
C ASP A 337 -7.45 13.09 2.20
N LYS A 338 -8.56 12.74 1.53
CA LYS A 338 -8.58 12.34 0.12
C LYS A 338 -9.27 13.41 -0.72
N GLU A 339 -8.49 14.16 -1.46
CA GLU A 339 -8.96 15.13 -2.45
C GLU A 339 -8.81 14.56 -3.85
N ILE A 340 -9.73 14.87 -4.75
CA ILE A 340 -9.64 14.55 -6.18
C ILE A 340 -10.02 15.79 -6.99
N GLU A 341 -9.28 16.06 -8.06
CA GLU A 341 -9.49 17.24 -8.90
C GLU A 341 -10.89 17.28 -9.54
N ALA A 342 -11.46 16.11 -9.85
CA ALA A 342 -12.77 16.00 -10.49
C ALA A 342 -13.95 16.36 -9.56
N ILE A 343 -13.75 16.52 -8.26
CA ILE A 343 -14.78 16.86 -7.28
C ILE A 343 -14.35 18.08 -6.47
N ASP A 344 -15.01 19.20 -6.68
CA ASP A 344 -14.80 20.40 -5.86
C ASP A 344 -15.44 20.19 -4.47
N LEU A 345 -14.57 19.93 -3.48
CA LEU A 345 -14.97 19.75 -2.09
C LEU A 345 -14.90 21.08 -1.34
N PRO A 346 -15.87 21.39 -0.48
CA PRO A 346 -15.80 22.59 0.34
C PRO A 346 -14.62 22.51 1.30
N LYS A 347 -13.85 23.61 1.41
CA LYS A 347 -12.81 23.70 2.43
C LYS A 347 -13.46 23.79 3.82
N GLU A 348 -13.23 22.77 4.62
CA GLU A 348 -13.80 22.64 5.96
C GLU A 348 -12.71 22.77 7.03
N MET A 349 -13.05 23.29 8.19
CA MET A 349 -12.09 23.41 9.31
C MET A 349 -11.69 22.05 9.89
N ASN A 350 -12.57 21.05 9.78
CA ASN A 350 -12.34 19.68 10.23
C ASN A 350 -12.83 18.71 9.15
N PRO A 351 -12.05 18.47 8.08
CA PRO A 351 -12.48 17.70 6.92
C PRO A 351 -12.99 16.29 7.26
N PHE A 352 -12.38 15.62 8.26
CA PHE A 352 -12.83 14.30 8.72
C PHE A 352 -14.22 14.30 9.37
N LEU A 353 -14.69 15.45 9.87
CA LEU A 353 -16.02 15.61 10.48
C LEU A 353 -17.04 16.18 9.50
N GLY A 354 -16.65 16.53 8.29
CA GLY A 354 -17.43 17.25 7.30
C GLY A 354 -18.06 16.38 6.21
N VAL A 355 -18.04 16.91 4.99
CA VAL A 355 -18.61 16.27 3.80
C VAL A 355 -17.63 15.22 3.26
N ARG A 356 -17.94 13.95 3.56
CA ARG A 356 -17.14 12.79 3.20
C ARG A 356 -18.05 11.60 2.87
N ALA A 357 -17.60 10.75 1.97
CA ALA A 357 -18.21 9.45 1.68
C ALA A 357 -19.73 9.55 1.39
N ILE A 358 -20.57 8.88 2.15
CA ILE A 358 -22.03 8.87 1.95
C ILE A 358 -22.65 10.27 2.00
N ARG A 359 -22.09 11.19 2.78
CA ARG A 359 -22.56 12.58 2.86
C ARG A 359 -22.31 13.30 1.53
N LEU A 360 -21.13 13.08 0.91
CA LEU A 360 -20.81 13.56 -0.42
C LEU A 360 -21.74 12.92 -1.45
N CYS A 361 -21.95 11.61 -1.39
CA CYS A 361 -22.85 10.88 -2.28
C CYS A 361 -24.29 11.43 -2.25
N PHE A 362 -24.76 11.92 -1.10
CA PHE A 362 -26.08 12.55 -1.00
C PHE A 362 -26.14 13.98 -1.55
N GLN A 363 -25.01 14.68 -1.65
CA GLN A 363 -24.92 15.99 -2.31
C GLN A 363 -24.69 15.84 -3.82
N ARG A 364 -23.99 14.79 -4.24
CA ARG A 364 -23.68 14.45 -5.61
C ARG A 364 -24.30 13.11 -5.98
N GLU A 365 -25.65 13.08 -5.97
CA GLU A 365 -26.38 11.85 -6.31
C GLU A 365 -26.11 11.34 -7.72
N ASP A 366 -25.65 12.22 -8.63
CA ASP A 366 -25.18 11.85 -9.97
C ASP A 366 -24.01 10.85 -9.91
N ILE A 367 -23.01 11.13 -9.09
CA ILE A 367 -21.85 10.25 -8.90
C ILE A 367 -22.30 8.95 -8.23
N PHE A 368 -23.11 9.05 -7.17
CA PHE A 368 -23.56 7.89 -6.41
C PHE A 368 -24.41 6.94 -7.25
N ARG A 369 -25.37 7.47 -8.02
CA ARG A 369 -26.21 6.67 -8.91
C ARG A 369 -25.40 5.99 -10.02
N THR A 370 -24.43 6.68 -10.61
CA THR A 370 -23.51 6.10 -11.59
C THR A 370 -22.75 4.90 -11.01
N GLN A 371 -22.20 5.03 -9.80
CA GLN A 371 -21.49 3.92 -9.13
C GLN A 371 -22.44 2.76 -8.82
N LEU A 372 -23.62 3.03 -8.28
CA LEU A 372 -24.59 2.00 -7.93
C LEU A 372 -25.08 1.23 -9.17
N ARG A 373 -25.31 1.90 -10.30
CA ARG A 373 -25.67 1.26 -11.58
C ARG A 373 -24.55 0.33 -12.05
N ALA A 374 -23.31 0.77 -12.01
CA ALA A 374 -22.16 -0.04 -12.39
C ALA A 374 -22.04 -1.30 -11.51
N LEU A 375 -22.19 -1.16 -10.18
CA LEU A 375 -22.18 -2.28 -9.23
C LEU A 375 -23.33 -3.25 -9.47
N LEU A 376 -24.55 -2.75 -9.69
CA LEU A 376 -25.72 -3.58 -9.97
C LEU A 376 -25.55 -4.37 -11.28
N ARG A 377 -25.01 -3.76 -12.33
CA ARG A 377 -24.67 -4.43 -13.58
C ARG A 377 -23.62 -5.53 -13.39
N ALA A 378 -22.62 -5.25 -12.57
CA ALA A 378 -21.55 -6.21 -12.27
C ALA A 378 -22.01 -7.37 -11.38
N SER A 379 -23.09 -7.24 -10.63
CA SER A 379 -23.56 -8.20 -9.62
C SER A 379 -23.84 -9.62 -10.12
N VAL A 380 -24.01 -9.81 -11.43
CA VAL A 380 -24.25 -11.14 -12.04
C VAL A 380 -22.97 -11.91 -12.35
N TYR A 381 -21.78 -11.30 -12.16
CA TYR A 381 -20.48 -11.90 -12.48
C TYR A 381 -19.79 -12.54 -11.27
N GLY A 382 -20.36 -12.45 -10.06
CA GLY A 382 -19.81 -13.07 -8.85
C GLY A 382 -20.65 -12.79 -7.60
N ASP A 383 -20.12 -13.13 -6.42
CA ASP A 383 -20.77 -12.86 -5.12
C ASP A 383 -20.44 -11.42 -4.68
N LEU A 384 -21.20 -10.45 -5.22
CA LEU A 384 -21.07 -9.03 -4.88
C LEU A 384 -21.81 -8.71 -3.59
N ARG A 385 -21.12 -8.01 -2.68
CA ARG A 385 -21.69 -7.41 -1.47
C ARG A 385 -21.40 -5.91 -1.47
N ILE A 386 -22.41 -5.07 -1.29
CA ILE A 386 -22.26 -3.61 -1.31
C ILE A 386 -22.21 -3.09 0.13
N MET A 387 -21.24 -2.24 0.43
CA MET A 387 -21.03 -1.66 1.74
C MET A 387 -21.02 -0.14 1.67
N PHE A 388 -21.90 0.52 2.46
CA PHE A 388 -21.95 1.97 2.58
C PHE A 388 -21.04 2.45 3.72
N PRO A 389 -20.05 3.34 3.42
CA PRO A 389 -19.18 3.94 4.44
C PRO A 389 -19.83 5.11 5.17
N MET A 390 -19.28 5.52 6.30
CA MET A 390 -19.61 6.73 7.07
C MET A 390 -21.08 6.88 7.46
N ILE A 391 -21.80 5.77 7.56
CA ILE A 391 -23.20 5.76 8.03
C ILE A 391 -23.24 6.05 9.54
N ALA A 392 -23.95 7.11 9.93
CA ALA A 392 -24.16 7.50 11.31
C ALA A 392 -25.60 7.25 11.80
N THR A 393 -26.57 7.28 10.90
CA THR A 393 -28.00 7.17 11.22
C THR A 393 -28.72 6.15 10.33
N LEU A 394 -29.80 5.56 10.86
CA LEU A 394 -30.68 4.67 10.07
C LEU A 394 -31.32 5.38 8.88
N GLN A 395 -31.56 6.67 8.99
CA GLN A 395 -32.12 7.47 7.89
C GLN A 395 -31.13 7.54 6.72
N GLU A 396 -29.83 7.71 6.99
CA GLU A 396 -28.79 7.68 5.95
C GLU A 396 -28.74 6.31 5.28
N PHE A 397 -28.73 5.21 6.04
CA PHE A 397 -28.77 3.86 5.48
C PHE A 397 -30.01 3.64 4.60
N ARG A 398 -31.20 3.99 5.11
CA ARG A 398 -32.46 3.83 4.38
C ARG A 398 -32.47 4.67 3.09
N LYS A 399 -31.93 5.89 3.12
CA LYS A 399 -31.79 6.73 1.94
C LYS A 399 -30.85 6.08 0.93
N ALA A 400 -29.65 5.63 1.33
CA ALA A 400 -28.70 4.99 0.45
C ALA A 400 -29.27 3.71 -0.18
N LYS A 401 -29.87 2.84 0.64
CA LYS A 401 -30.55 1.62 0.17
C LYS A 401 -31.72 1.92 -0.75
N GLY A 402 -32.48 2.98 -0.48
CA GLY A 402 -33.58 3.45 -1.34
C GLY A 402 -33.09 3.82 -2.73
N ILE A 403 -32.01 4.61 -2.83
CA ILE A 403 -31.40 5.00 -4.11
C ILE A 403 -30.89 3.75 -4.86
N LEU A 404 -30.25 2.81 -4.15
CA LEU A 404 -29.81 1.54 -4.74
C LEU A 404 -30.97 0.75 -5.35
N MET A 405 -32.09 0.65 -4.62
CA MET A 405 -33.26 -0.08 -5.10
C MET A 405 -33.94 0.62 -6.28
N GLU A 406 -34.02 1.95 -6.29
CA GLU A 406 -34.50 2.73 -7.44
C GLU A 406 -33.67 2.44 -8.70
N GLU A 407 -32.32 2.42 -8.59
CA GLU A 407 -31.46 2.12 -9.74
C GLU A 407 -31.58 0.64 -10.16
N LYS A 408 -31.77 -0.29 -9.21
CA LYS A 408 -32.09 -1.70 -9.53
C LYS A 408 -33.36 -1.82 -10.37
N GLU A 409 -34.45 -1.16 -9.94
CA GLU A 409 -35.73 -1.18 -10.65
C GLU A 409 -35.59 -0.59 -12.07
N LYS A 410 -34.85 0.51 -12.23
CA LYS A 410 -34.58 1.12 -13.55
C LYS A 410 -33.83 0.16 -14.47
N LEU A 411 -32.73 -0.45 -13.99
CA LEU A 411 -31.94 -1.40 -14.77
C LEU A 411 -32.76 -2.62 -15.19
N VAL A 412 -33.58 -3.16 -14.29
CA VAL A 412 -34.48 -4.29 -14.62
C VAL A 412 -35.50 -3.87 -15.69
N ALA A 413 -36.07 -2.67 -15.59
CA ALA A 413 -36.98 -2.14 -16.60
C ALA A 413 -36.29 -1.89 -17.97
N GLU A 414 -34.99 -1.56 -17.96
CA GLU A 414 -34.14 -1.46 -19.15
C GLU A 414 -33.75 -2.84 -19.72
N GLY A 415 -34.13 -3.94 -19.08
CA GLY A 415 -33.80 -5.33 -19.49
C GLY A 415 -32.41 -5.79 -19.05
N VAL A 416 -31.74 -5.05 -18.18
CA VAL A 416 -30.43 -5.43 -17.63
C VAL A 416 -30.63 -6.42 -16.48
N LYS A 417 -29.85 -7.51 -16.51
CA LYS A 417 -29.86 -8.51 -15.42
C LYS A 417 -29.12 -7.97 -14.20
N VAL A 418 -29.70 -8.16 -13.04
CA VAL A 418 -29.13 -7.85 -11.72
C VAL A 418 -29.27 -9.08 -10.82
N SER A 419 -28.30 -9.32 -9.95
CA SER A 419 -28.35 -10.45 -9.01
C SER A 419 -29.51 -10.34 -8.04
N ASP A 420 -30.15 -11.48 -7.75
CA ASP A 420 -31.20 -11.59 -6.73
C ASP A 420 -30.65 -11.85 -5.33
N THR A 421 -29.35 -12.21 -5.21
CA THR A 421 -28.69 -12.56 -3.95
C THR A 421 -27.78 -11.45 -3.41
N LEU A 422 -27.97 -10.20 -3.91
CA LEU A 422 -27.16 -9.06 -3.50
C LEU A 422 -27.32 -8.77 -2.01
N GLN A 423 -26.20 -8.76 -1.27
CA GLN A 423 -26.16 -8.32 0.12
C GLN A 423 -25.78 -6.84 0.21
N VAL A 424 -26.43 -6.13 1.15
CA VAL A 424 -26.18 -4.71 1.41
C VAL A 424 -25.91 -4.49 2.88
N GLY A 425 -24.72 -4.03 3.20
CA GLY A 425 -24.27 -3.75 4.56
C GLY A 425 -23.76 -2.33 4.75
N ILE A 426 -23.27 -2.08 5.94
CA ILE A 426 -22.64 -0.80 6.30
C ILE A 426 -21.27 -1.02 6.92
N MET A 427 -20.40 -0.04 6.74
CA MET A 427 -19.19 0.07 7.53
C MET A 427 -19.52 0.67 8.89
N ILE A 428 -19.23 -0.06 9.96
CA ILE A 428 -19.34 0.45 11.34
C ILE A 428 -18.03 1.16 11.68
N GLU A 429 -18.03 2.46 11.52
CA GLU A 429 -16.86 3.31 11.76
C GLU A 429 -17.20 4.62 12.47
N ILE A 430 -18.50 4.93 12.56
CA ILE A 430 -19.02 6.06 13.34
C ILE A 430 -19.53 5.54 14.68
N PRO A 431 -19.08 6.09 15.83
CA PRO A 431 -19.52 5.63 17.15
C PRO A 431 -21.05 5.61 17.34
N ALA A 432 -21.77 6.56 16.72
CA ALA A 432 -23.23 6.60 16.77
C ALA A 432 -23.86 5.34 16.14
N ALA A 433 -23.30 4.86 15.02
CA ALA A 433 -23.76 3.62 14.38
C ALA A 433 -23.41 2.40 15.24
N ALA A 434 -22.20 2.36 15.82
CA ALA A 434 -21.79 1.29 16.71
C ALA A 434 -22.71 1.16 17.93
N VAL A 435 -23.07 2.26 18.58
CA VAL A 435 -24.01 2.29 19.72
C VAL A 435 -25.41 1.80 19.33
N LEU A 436 -25.87 2.11 18.11
CA LEU A 436 -27.17 1.69 17.60
C LEU A 436 -27.14 0.43 16.73
N ALA A 437 -26.05 -0.35 16.77
CA ALA A 437 -25.88 -1.55 15.95
C ALA A 437 -27.07 -2.49 16.00
N HIS A 438 -27.70 -2.70 17.16
CA HIS A 438 -28.90 -3.52 17.34
C HIS A 438 -30.13 -3.01 16.56
N LYS A 439 -30.16 -1.75 16.14
CA LYS A 439 -31.21 -1.21 15.25
C LYS A 439 -30.83 -1.44 13.79
N PHE A 440 -29.57 -1.18 13.42
CA PHE A 440 -29.07 -1.40 12.07
C PHE A 440 -29.11 -2.88 11.66
N ALA A 441 -28.78 -3.80 12.58
CA ALA A 441 -28.75 -5.25 12.31
C ALA A 441 -30.09 -5.79 11.78
N LYS A 442 -31.21 -5.15 12.10
CA LYS A 442 -32.53 -5.52 11.59
C LYS A 442 -32.75 -5.19 10.12
N GLU A 443 -31.96 -4.29 9.55
CA GLU A 443 -32.20 -3.74 8.21
C GLU A 443 -31.06 -4.01 7.23
N VAL A 444 -29.83 -4.30 7.74
CA VAL A 444 -28.67 -4.65 6.93
C VAL A 444 -28.55 -6.16 6.76
N ASP A 445 -27.73 -6.57 5.79
CA ASP A 445 -27.36 -7.97 5.61
C ASP A 445 -26.09 -8.33 6.37
N PHE A 446 -25.21 -7.37 6.61
CA PHE A 446 -23.95 -7.54 7.34
C PHE A 446 -23.40 -6.23 7.91
N PHE A 447 -22.45 -6.36 8.83
CA PHE A 447 -21.56 -5.29 9.26
C PHE A 447 -20.12 -5.58 8.84
N SER A 448 -19.36 -4.55 8.48
CA SER A 448 -17.91 -4.59 8.42
C SER A 448 -17.35 -3.43 9.24
N VAL A 449 -16.52 -3.74 10.25
CA VAL A 449 -16.03 -2.70 11.16
C VAL A 449 -14.79 -2.03 10.57
N GLY A 450 -14.85 -0.71 10.39
CA GLY A 450 -13.74 0.15 10.02
C GLY A 450 -13.04 0.69 11.26
N THR A 451 -12.17 -0.11 11.87
CA THR A 451 -11.54 0.25 13.15
C THR A 451 -10.68 1.50 13.09
N ASN A 452 -10.08 1.80 11.93
CA ASN A 452 -9.26 3.00 11.78
C ASN A 452 -10.03 4.28 12.14
N ASP A 453 -11.18 4.46 11.51
CA ASP A 453 -12.05 5.62 11.77
C ASP A 453 -12.85 5.46 13.08
N LEU A 454 -13.31 4.25 13.43
CA LEU A 454 -14.02 4.03 14.68
C LEU A 454 -13.18 4.43 15.90
N VAL A 455 -11.92 4.05 15.96
CA VAL A 455 -11.00 4.44 17.04
C VAL A 455 -10.74 5.94 17.00
N GLN A 456 -10.45 6.50 15.82
CA GLN A 456 -10.19 7.93 15.63
C GLN A 456 -11.35 8.78 16.15
N TYR A 457 -12.58 8.47 15.77
CA TYR A 457 -13.77 9.21 16.21
C TYR A 457 -14.14 8.96 17.67
N THR A 458 -13.90 7.75 18.20
CA THR A 458 -14.17 7.43 19.61
C THR A 458 -13.25 8.19 20.54
N PHE A 459 -11.96 8.30 20.19
CA PHE A 459 -10.96 9.00 21.00
C PHE A 459 -10.76 10.46 20.60
N ALA A 460 -11.42 10.96 19.54
CA ALA A 460 -11.14 12.27 18.96
C ALA A 460 -9.64 12.46 18.69
N ALA A 461 -8.98 11.42 18.21
CA ALA A 461 -7.53 11.34 18.02
C ALA A 461 -7.20 10.99 16.57
N ASP A 462 -6.50 11.89 15.88
CA ASP A 462 -6.00 11.63 14.54
C ASP A 462 -4.88 10.56 14.60
N ARG A 463 -5.08 9.44 13.89
CA ARG A 463 -4.13 8.32 13.84
C ARG A 463 -2.76 8.69 13.27
N MET A 464 -2.68 9.74 12.45
CA MET A 464 -1.44 10.24 11.84
C MET A 464 -0.70 11.23 12.74
N SER A 465 -1.35 11.73 13.79
CA SER A 465 -0.76 12.71 14.71
C SER A 465 0.06 12.03 15.81
N SER A 466 1.33 12.40 15.92
CA SER A 466 2.19 11.96 17.03
C SER A 466 1.85 12.62 18.39
N GLY A 467 0.97 13.63 18.38
CA GLY A 467 0.62 14.41 19.58
C GLY A 467 -0.57 13.87 20.36
N VAL A 468 -1.27 12.86 19.84
CA VAL A 468 -2.46 12.24 20.46
C VAL A 468 -2.33 10.74 20.49
N SER A 469 -3.01 10.09 21.44
CA SER A 469 -2.95 8.64 21.62
C SER A 469 -4.06 7.95 20.85
N TYR A 470 -3.70 7.23 19.79
CA TYR A 470 -4.56 6.30 19.07
C TYR A 470 -4.51 4.93 19.75
N GLN A 471 -5.65 4.42 20.25
CA GLN A 471 -5.72 3.27 21.16
C GLN A 471 -6.66 2.17 20.66
N PRO A 472 -6.28 1.37 19.65
CA PRO A 472 -7.14 0.32 19.07
C PRO A 472 -7.46 -0.81 20.05
N PHE A 473 -6.60 -1.09 21.02
CA PHE A 473 -6.78 -2.15 22.03
C PHE A 473 -7.41 -1.67 23.34
N ASN A 474 -7.89 -0.43 23.39
CA ASN A 474 -8.54 0.06 24.60
C ASN A 474 -9.83 -0.72 24.88
N PRO A 475 -10.13 -1.06 26.15
CA PRO A 475 -11.36 -1.78 26.51
C PRO A 475 -12.65 -1.12 26.01
N SER A 476 -12.68 0.21 25.84
CA SER A 476 -13.84 0.91 25.27
C SER A 476 -14.10 0.50 23.82
N ILE A 477 -13.04 0.30 23.02
CA ILE A 477 -13.17 -0.20 21.64
C ILE A 477 -13.64 -1.66 21.65
N LEU A 478 -13.03 -2.51 22.51
CA LEU A 478 -13.45 -3.92 22.62
C LEU A 478 -14.93 -4.05 23.01
N ASN A 479 -15.43 -3.20 23.92
CA ASN A 479 -16.85 -3.14 24.29
C ASN A 479 -17.74 -2.72 23.10
N LEU A 480 -17.33 -1.72 22.30
CA LEU A 480 -18.05 -1.34 21.07
C LEU A 480 -18.07 -2.48 20.07
N LEU A 481 -16.92 -3.13 19.83
CA LEU A 481 -16.81 -4.28 18.93
C LEU A 481 -17.72 -5.42 19.37
N LYS A 482 -17.69 -5.77 20.68
CA LYS A 482 -18.57 -6.79 21.22
C LYS A 482 -20.04 -6.47 20.97
N HIS A 483 -20.46 -5.25 21.28
CA HIS A 483 -21.84 -4.81 21.06
C HIS A 483 -22.26 -4.90 19.59
N VAL A 484 -21.38 -4.52 18.65
CA VAL A 484 -21.65 -4.60 17.21
C VAL A 484 -21.80 -6.04 16.75
N ILE A 485 -20.86 -6.92 17.13
CA ILE A 485 -20.87 -8.34 16.73
C ILE A 485 -22.08 -9.06 17.33
N ASP A 486 -22.34 -8.89 18.63
CA ASP A 486 -23.51 -9.48 19.30
C ASP A 486 -24.81 -9.02 18.67
N SER A 487 -24.90 -7.73 18.28
CA SER A 487 -26.07 -7.17 17.60
C SER A 487 -26.33 -7.79 16.23
N ALA A 488 -25.26 -8.05 15.45
CA ALA A 488 -25.36 -8.73 14.18
C ALA A 488 -25.86 -10.17 14.37
N HIS A 489 -25.23 -10.91 15.25
CA HIS A 489 -25.55 -12.32 15.52
C HIS A 489 -26.96 -12.50 16.07
N ALA A 490 -27.47 -11.57 16.89
CA ALA A 490 -28.84 -11.61 17.40
C ALA A 490 -29.90 -11.56 16.28
N GLU A 491 -29.58 -10.99 15.13
CA GLU A 491 -30.45 -10.93 13.94
C GLU A 491 -30.03 -11.94 12.85
N GLY A 492 -29.12 -12.89 13.17
CA GLY A 492 -28.61 -13.90 12.23
C GLY A 492 -27.76 -13.31 11.11
N LYS A 493 -27.11 -12.18 11.34
CA LYS A 493 -26.23 -11.50 10.39
C LYS A 493 -24.76 -11.75 10.75
N TRP A 494 -23.88 -11.70 9.75
CA TRP A 494 -22.45 -11.82 9.98
C TRP A 494 -21.80 -10.44 10.21
N ALA A 495 -20.71 -10.44 10.96
CA ALA A 495 -19.90 -9.27 11.24
C ALA A 495 -18.45 -9.50 10.80
N GLY A 496 -17.95 -8.64 9.92
CA GLY A 496 -16.55 -8.60 9.49
C GLY A 496 -15.82 -7.37 10.04
N MET A 497 -14.51 -7.33 9.79
CA MET A 497 -13.66 -6.18 10.07
C MET A 497 -12.68 -5.97 8.93
N CYS A 498 -12.58 -4.73 8.43
CA CYS A 498 -11.68 -4.36 7.35
C CYS A 498 -10.65 -3.29 7.75
N GLY A 499 -10.68 -2.84 9.00
CA GLY A 499 -9.63 -1.98 9.56
C GLY A 499 -8.31 -2.74 9.74
N GLU A 500 -7.21 -2.00 9.86
CA GLU A 500 -5.85 -2.58 9.99
C GLU A 500 -5.72 -3.56 11.15
N MET A 501 -6.48 -3.34 12.21
CA MET A 501 -6.55 -4.22 13.39
C MET A 501 -6.80 -5.70 13.03
N ALA A 502 -7.58 -5.99 11.98
CA ALA A 502 -7.86 -7.38 11.57
C ALA A 502 -6.60 -8.16 11.14
N GLY A 503 -5.56 -7.47 10.69
CA GLY A 503 -4.28 -8.05 10.29
C GLY A 503 -3.23 -8.13 11.40
N GLU A 504 -3.52 -7.62 12.60
CA GLU A 504 -2.58 -7.59 13.71
C GLU A 504 -2.63 -8.88 14.55
N ALA A 505 -1.47 -9.47 14.83
CA ALA A 505 -1.37 -10.72 15.61
C ALA A 505 -1.98 -10.58 17.03
N ILE A 506 -1.81 -9.43 17.68
CA ILE A 506 -2.40 -9.13 19.00
C ILE A 506 -3.93 -9.11 18.94
N ALA A 507 -4.49 -8.62 17.81
CA ALA A 507 -5.94 -8.48 17.66
C ALA A 507 -6.65 -9.81 17.39
N ALA A 508 -6.03 -10.71 16.63
CA ALA A 508 -6.69 -11.93 16.18
C ALA A 508 -7.32 -12.76 17.32
N PRO A 509 -6.63 -13.04 18.45
CA PRO A 509 -7.24 -13.73 19.58
C PRO A 509 -8.45 -13.00 20.17
N LEU A 510 -8.36 -11.67 20.29
CA LEU A 510 -9.44 -10.83 20.81
C LEU A 510 -10.65 -10.84 19.88
N LEU A 511 -10.42 -10.64 18.59
CA LEU A 511 -11.50 -10.61 17.58
C LEU A 511 -12.18 -11.97 17.43
N LEU A 512 -11.40 -13.05 17.48
CA LEU A 512 -11.93 -14.41 17.50
C LEU A 512 -12.80 -14.68 18.73
N GLY A 513 -12.35 -14.26 19.92
CA GLY A 513 -13.09 -14.40 21.17
C GLY A 513 -14.32 -13.49 21.23
N LEU A 514 -14.32 -12.33 20.55
CA LEU A 514 -15.49 -11.47 20.37
C LEU A 514 -16.53 -12.08 19.41
N GLY A 515 -16.12 -13.11 18.64
CA GLY A 515 -17.01 -13.80 17.70
C GLY A 515 -17.00 -13.21 16.28
N LEU A 516 -15.96 -12.50 15.87
CA LEU A 516 -15.85 -11.96 14.50
C LEU A 516 -15.86 -13.08 13.46
N ASP A 517 -16.66 -12.93 12.39
CA ASP A 517 -16.84 -13.95 11.35
C ASP A 517 -15.84 -13.79 10.20
N GLU A 518 -15.52 -12.55 9.79
CA GLU A 518 -14.68 -12.23 8.65
C GLU A 518 -13.56 -11.25 9.04
N PHE A 519 -12.33 -11.61 8.73
CA PHE A 519 -11.12 -10.81 8.98
C PHE A 519 -10.54 -10.33 7.64
N SER A 520 -10.67 -9.05 7.32
CA SER A 520 -10.17 -8.47 6.08
C SER A 520 -8.90 -7.64 6.33
N MET A 521 -7.83 -7.98 5.64
CA MET A 521 -6.50 -7.45 5.89
C MET A 521 -5.69 -7.30 4.60
N SER A 522 -4.46 -6.81 4.68
CA SER A 522 -3.50 -6.93 3.58
C SER A 522 -3.30 -8.42 3.23
N ALA A 523 -3.26 -8.75 1.94
CA ALA A 523 -3.09 -10.12 1.48
C ALA A 523 -1.87 -10.82 2.12
N THR A 524 -0.77 -10.09 2.30
CA THR A 524 0.47 -10.60 2.91
C THR A 524 0.33 -11.02 4.38
N SER A 525 -0.70 -10.56 5.08
CA SER A 525 -0.96 -10.91 6.49
C SER A 525 -1.80 -12.19 6.65
N ILE A 526 -2.51 -12.62 5.61
CA ILE A 526 -3.50 -13.71 5.67
C ILE A 526 -2.91 -15.02 6.20
N LEU A 527 -1.77 -15.46 5.66
CA LEU A 527 -1.20 -16.74 6.03
C LEU A 527 -0.70 -16.78 7.48
N ALA A 528 -0.13 -15.68 7.97
CA ALA A 528 0.29 -15.56 9.36
C ALA A 528 -0.92 -15.60 10.32
N GLN A 529 -1.99 -14.88 9.98
CA GLN A 529 -3.23 -14.88 10.75
C GLN A 529 -3.90 -16.26 10.73
N ARG A 530 -3.91 -16.93 9.56
CA ARG A 530 -4.42 -18.31 9.44
C ARG A 530 -3.68 -19.26 10.36
N LYS A 531 -2.34 -19.20 10.37
CA LYS A 531 -1.53 -20.01 11.27
C LYS A 531 -1.87 -19.76 12.74
N LEU A 532 -1.99 -18.49 13.14
CA LEU A 532 -2.31 -18.10 14.49
C LEU A 532 -3.70 -18.60 14.90
N ILE A 533 -4.75 -18.35 14.10
CA ILE A 533 -6.13 -18.76 14.39
C ILE A 533 -6.23 -20.29 14.46
N LYS A 534 -5.55 -21.02 13.58
CA LYS A 534 -5.51 -22.49 13.62
C LYS A 534 -4.81 -23.05 14.85
N SER A 535 -4.01 -22.27 15.55
CA SER A 535 -3.28 -22.70 16.77
C SER A 535 -4.04 -22.50 18.09
N VAL A 536 -5.17 -21.77 18.06
CA VAL A 536 -5.95 -21.44 19.26
C VAL A 536 -7.36 -22.04 19.22
N SER A 537 -7.99 -22.14 20.37
CA SER A 537 -9.39 -22.54 20.53
C SER A 537 -10.26 -21.28 20.68
N LYS A 538 -11.42 -21.26 20.01
CA LYS A 538 -12.37 -20.17 20.17
C LYS A 538 -12.84 -20.01 21.60
N ALA A 539 -13.12 -21.11 22.30
CA ALA A 539 -13.57 -21.10 23.69
C ALA A 539 -12.51 -20.46 24.63
N ASP A 540 -11.22 -20.74 24.42
CA ASP A 540 -10.15 -20.10 25.20
C ASP A 540 -10.05 -18.60 24.90
N MET A 541 -10.30 -18.20 23.64
CA MET A 541 -10.30 -16.78 23.24
C MET A 541 -11.51 -16.03 23.78
N GLU A 542 -12.67 -16.66 23.92
CA GLU A 542 -13.84 -16.10 24.61
C GLU A 542 -13.51 -15.82 26.09
N ALA A 543 -12.86 -16.77 26.77
CA ALA A 543 -12.40 -16.58 28.14
C ALA A 543 -11.31 -15.49 28.28
N LEU A 544 -10.46 -15.32 27.27
CA LEU A 544 -9.49 -14.23 27.19
C LEU A 544 -10.19 -12.87 27.08
N VAL A 545 -11.19 -12.77 26.20
CA VAL A 545 -11.94 -11.54 25.97
C VAL A 545 -12.70 -11.09 27.21
N GLU A 546 -13.31 -12.00 27.97
CA GLU A 546 -13.98 -11.63 29.23
C GLU A 546 -13.02 -10.90 30.17
N LYS A 547 -11.77 -11.38 30.27
CA LYS A 547 -10.73 -10.71 31.08
C LYS A 547 -10.27 -9.39 30.46
N ALA A 548 -10.14 -9.35 29.13
CA ALA A 548 -9.70 -8.15 28.41
C ALA A 548 -10.70 -7.00 28.57
N LEU A 549 -12.00 -7.30 28.62
CA LEU A 549 -13.05 -6.31 28.85
C LEU A 549 -13.04 -5.70 30.26
N ASP A 550 -12.49 -6.42 31.25
CA ASP A 550 -12.31 -5.96 32.63
C ASP A 550 -11.00 -5.15 32.83
N CYS A 551 -10.09 -5.13 31.84
CA CYS A 551 -8.88 -4.30 31.90
C CYS A 551 -9.25 -2.80 31.86
N ALA A 552 -8.35 -1.97 32.39
CA ALA A 552 -8.53 -0.52 32.43
C ALA A 552 -7.82 0.19 31.26
N THR A 553 -6.74 -0.39 30.71
CA THR A 553 -5.89 0.24 29.71
C THR A 553 -5.60 -0.67 28.51
N SER A 554 -5.15 -0.06 27.40
CA SER A 554 -4.68 -0.78 26.21
C SER A 554 -3.47 -1.67 26.52
N GLU A 555 -2.56 -1.19 27.36
CA GLU A 555 -1.33 -1.89 27.74
C GLU A 555 -1.65 -3.17 28.51
N GLU A 556 -2.60 -3.11 29.44
CA GLU A 556 -3.07 -4.30 30.19
C GLU A 556 -3.67 -5.35 29.26
N VAL A 557 -4.46 -4.93 28.26
CA VAL A 557 -5.04 -5.83 27.25
C VAL A 557 -3.92 -6.50 26.42
N VAL A 558 -2.97 -5.71 25.94
CA VAL A 558 -1.84 -6.23 25.14
C VAL A 558 -1.00 -7.23 25.95
N GLU A 559 -0.70 -6.91 27.21
CA GLU A 559 0.06 -7.79 28.09
C GLU A 559 -0.70 -9.10 28.39
N LEU A 560 -2.01 -9.00 28.62
CA LEU A 560 -2.88 -10.16 28.81
C LEU A 560 -2.84 -11.09 27.59
N VAL A 561 -2.95 -10.55 26.38
CA VAL A 561 -2.88 -11.35 25.13
C VAL A 561 -1.51 -12.02 25.01
N LYS A 562 -0.40 -11.26 25.17
CA LYS A 562 0.97 -11.78 25.06
C LYS A 562 1.28 -12.87 26.07
N SER A 563 0.73 -12.78 27.28
CA SER A 563 0.93 -13.79 28.33
C SER A 563 0.07 -15.05 28.11
N THR A 564 -1.00 -14.96 27.33
CA THR A 564 -1.96 -16.05 27.13
C THR A 564 -1.73 -16.81 25.82
N VAL A 565 -1.39 -16.09 24.76
CA VAL A 565 -1.26 -16.66 23.41
C VAL A 565 0.19 -16.61 22.95
N LYS A 566 0.70 -17.74 22.50
CA LYS A 566 2.01 -17.82 21.86
C LYS A 566 1.89 -17.31 20.41
N MET A 567 2.49 -16.16 20.17
CA MET A 567 2.51 -15.52 18.84
C MET A 567 3.75 -15.86 18.07
#